data_83df488122a5d8c8e9db4e63de542695
#
_entry.id   83df488122a5d8c8e9db4e63de542695
#
_cell.length_a   1.000
_cell.length_b   1.000
_cell.length_c   1.000
_cell.angle_alpha   90.00
_cell.angle_beta   90.00
_cell.angle_gamma   90.00
#
_symmetry.space_group_name_H-M   'P 1'
#
loop_
_entity.id
_entity.type
_entity.pdbx_description
1 polymer ?
#
loop_
_entity_poly.entity_id
_entity_poly.type
_entity_poly.pdbx_seq_one_letter_code
_entity_poly.pdbx_strand_id
1 'polypeptide(L)'
;MVQAIINGRLVLENKVLEGCALLFDTKIRGIVSRETIDRIGETTCCWKGKPVQLVDAQNAYVSPGFINLHIHGCAGVDTMDTEEDTLRKMSYFQAQTGVTSFLPTTMTADWPAVYRALERIRHEMAVLKKYRSSDRSPDAKEGNTGTFQMAHESTDSPYSDREFVGAKILGAYLEGPFINAAFKGAQKAEAVVPADFEKIAAYTDVIKAVVIAPETLKDDEKRLTAFLNQCRACGMIVSLGHSAATYEESIRTIKQGAKHVTHLFNAMSGIHHRAPGLAGAALQTDTVCELIADNIHVHPAMQQLIYKLKGAANLELITDSLRACGMPDGISELGGQTVYVKNGVARLKNDVLAGSTITLNQAMANFQKNTGAPVPEVVQMVTGNQAQELGLFEKIGSLRPGAAADITIFNDDFTILKTFVEGNLVYKNSAVE
;
A
#
# COMPACT_ATOMS: atom_id res chain seq x y z
N MET A 1 16.69 21.17 -7.86
CA MET A 1 15.92 22.39 -8.26
C MET A 1 14.61 22.38 -7.48
N VAL A 2 14.10 23.58 -7.08
CA VAL A 2 12.77 23.65 -6.46
C VAL A 2 11.70 23.61 -7.55
N GLN A 3 10.63 22.86 -7.31
CA GLN A 3 9.45 22.78 -8.17
C GLN A 3 8.23 23.36 -7.43
N ALA A 4 7.22 23.79 -8.16
CA ALA A 4 5.97 24.28 -7.62
C ALA A 4 4.78 23.65 -8.37
N ILE A 5 3.94 22.91 -7.65
CA ILE A 5 2.63 22.51 -8.19
C ILE A 5 1.66 23.68 -8.00
N ILE A 6 1.06 24.10 -9.10
CA ILE A 6 0.10 25.22 -9.19
C ILE A 6 -1.23 24.73 -9.74
N ASN A 7 -2.28 25.54 -9.57
CA ASN A 7 -3.63 25.26 -10.09
C ASN A 7 -4.16 23.90 -9.62
N GLY A 8 -3.81 23.47 -8.39
CA GLY A 8 -4.26 22.21 -7.81
C GLY A 8 -5.11 22.41 -6.56
N ARG A 9 -5.91 21.42 -6.25
CA ARG A 9 -6.69 21.28 -5.01
C ARG A 9 -5.86 20.47 -4.03
N LEU A 10 -5.13 21.15 -3.11
CA LEU A 10 -4.22 20.48 -2.17
C LEU A 10 -5.03 19.76 -1.09
N VAL A 11 -4.88 18.44 -1.01
CA VAL A 11 -5.55 17.61 0.00
C VAL A 11 -4.69 17.58 1.26
N LEU A 12 -5.18 18.23 2.31
CA LEU A 12 -4.58 18.23 3.64
C LEU A 12 -5.36 17.25 4.55
N GLU A 13 -4.90 17.05 5.77
CA GLU A 13 -5.48 16.05 6.69
C GLU A 13 -7.00 16.15 6.86
N ASN A 14 -7.56 17.34 6.88
CA ASN A 14 -8.98 17.54 7.16
C ASN A 14 -9.69 18.51 6.18
N LYS A 15 -9.02 18.97 5.14
CA LYS A 15 -9.58 19.94 4.19
C LYS A 15 -8.88 19.89 2.84
N VAL A 16 -9.55 20.44 1.84
CA VAL A 16 -8.96 20.78 0.54
C VAL A 16 -8.65 22.28 0.53
N LEU A 17 -7.45 22.63 0.07
CA LEU A 17 -6.98 24.01 -0.02
C LEU A 17 -6.76 24.37 -1.49
N GLU A 18 -7.37 25.46 -1.93
CA GLU A 18 -7.27 26.01 -3.28
C GLU A 18 -6.54 27.34 -3.30
N GLY A 19 -6.16 27.83 -4.49
CA GLY A 19 -5.49 29.14 -4.64
C GLY A 19 -4.05 29.16 -4.08
N CYS A 20 -3.46 28.01 -3.85
CA CYS A 20 -2.13 27.85 -3.31
C CYS A 20 -1.19 27.11 -4.27
N ALA A 21 0.10 27.21 -4.01
CA ALA A 21 1.12 26.41 -4.67
C ALA A 21 1.87 25.56 -3.64
N LEU A 22 2.13 24.31 -4.00
CA LEU A 22 2.96 23.38 -3.21
C LEU A 22 4.40 23.45 -3.70
N LEU A 23 5.30 23.94 -2.86
CA LEU A 23 6.73 24.00 -3.15
C LEU A 23 7.44 22.74 -2.66
N PHE A 24 8.27 22.15 -3.50
CA PHE A 24 9.02 20.95 -3.17
C PHE A 24 10.33 20.81 -3.98
N ASP A 25 11.23 20.04 -3.49
CA ASP A 25 12.33 19.38 -4.19
C ASP A 25 12.28 17.89 -3.84
N THR A 26 13.30 17.27 -3.25
CA THR A 26 13.19 15.92 -2.67
C THR A 26 12.28 15.88 -1.43
N LYS A 27 11.98 17.06 -0.86
CA LYS A 27 11.10 17.24 0.30
C LYS A 27 10.08 18.33 0.04
N ILE A 28 8.97 18.26 0.75
CA ILE A 28 8.00 19.36 0.80
C ILE A 28 8.70 20.56 1.45
N ARG A 29 8.66 21.72 0.79
CA ARG A 29 9.23 22.98 1.26
C ARG A 29 8.20 23.90 1.87
N GLY A 30 6.95 23.76 1.48
CA GLY A 30 5.84 24.53 2.05
C GLY A 30 4.70 24.74 1.07
N ILE A 31 3.63 25.29 1.61
CA ILE A 31 2.46 25.73 0.84
C ILE A 31 2.45 27.24 0.92
N VAL A 32 2.35 27.91 -0.22
CA VAL A 32 2.34 29.38 -0.32
C VAL A 32 1.14 29.85 -1.13
N SER A 33 0.70 31.11 -0.94
CA SER A 33 -0.29 31.69 -1.83
C SER A 33 0.25 31.70 -3.27
N ARG A 34 -0.64 31.46 -4.23
CA ARG A 34 -0.28 31.45 -5.66
C ARG A 34 0.36 32.77 -6.08
N GLU A 35 -0.07 33.89 -5.47
CA GLU A 35 0.42 35.24 -5.75
C GLU A 35 1.89 35.45 -5.35
N THR A 36 2.43 34.61 -4.41
CA THR A 36 3.85 34.67 -3.99
C THR A 36 4.82 34.08 -5.00
N ILE A 37 4.31 33.50 -6.08
CA ILE A 37 5.13 32.94 -7.15
C ILE A 37 5.07 33.89 -8.35
N ASP A 38 6.11 34.67 -8.52
CA ASP A 38 6.25 35.59 -9.66
C ASP A 38 6.51 34.80 -10.94
N ARG A 39 5.70 35.05 -11.99
CA ARG A 39 5.92 34.43 -13.30
C ARG A 39 7.04 35.16 -14.06
N ILE A 40 8.04 34.37 -14.49
CA ILE A 40 9.08 34.80 -15.41
C ILE A 40 9.04 33.88 -16.64
N GLY A 41 8.10 34.16 -17.57
CA GLY A 41 7.89 33.30 -18.75
C GLY A 41 6.81 32.23 -18.55
N GLU A 42 6.63 31.35 -19.55
CA GLU A 42 5.53 30.38 -19.56
C GLU A 42 5.73 29.20 -18.61
N THR A 43 6.95 28.75 -18.41
CA THR A 43 7.27 27.54 -17.64
C THR A 43 8.15 27.78 -16.42
N THR A 44 8.74 28.97 -16.27
CA THR A 44 9.66 29.32 -15.19
C THR A 44 9.08 30.46 -14.35
N CYS A 45 9.12 30.29 -13.05
CA CYS A 45 8.75 31.32 -12.07
C CYS A 45 9.87 31.54 -11.07
N CYS A 46 9.79 32.62 -10.31
CA CYS A 46 10.69 32.85 -9.18
C CYS A 46 9.95 32.72 -7.86
N TRP A 47 10.63 32.11 -6.92
CA TRP A 47 10.25 32.15 -5.51
C TRP A 47 11.47 32.60 -4.70
N LYS A 48 11.30 33.71 -3.95
CA LYS A 48 12.39 34.34 -3.20
C LYS A 48 13.63 34.62 -4.09
N GLY A 49 13.41 35.05 -5.32
CA GLY A 49 14.48 35.38 -6.28
C GLY A 49 15.21 34.19 -6.90
N LYS A 50 14.72 32.95 -6.67
CA LYS A 50 15.29 31.71 -7.28
C LYS A 50 14.32 31.13 -8.31
N PRO A 51 14.83 30.63 -9.44
CA PRO A 51 13.98 29.99 -10.44
C PRO A 51 13.32 28.73 -9.90
N VAL A 52 12.03 28.56 -10.24
CA VAL A 52 11.18 27.42 -9.83
C VAL A 52 10.54 26.83 -11.08
N GLN A 53 10.65 25.54 -11.25
CA GLN A 53 9.94 24.81 -12.32
C GLN A 53 8.47 24.64 -11.93
N LEU A 54 7.57 24.98 -12.84
CA LEU A 54 6.14 24.85 -12.62
C LEU A 54 5.64 23.47 -13.07
N VAL A 55 4.75 22.91 -12.24
CA VAL A 55 3.93 21.75 -12.56
C VAL A 55 2.47 22.19 -12.46
N ASP A 56 1.76 22.25 -13.58
CA ASP A 56 0.34 22.56 -13.59
C ASP A 56 -0.46 21.30 -13.23
N ALA A 57 -1.28 21.38 -12.20
CA ALA A 57 -2.18 20.32 -11.77
C ALA A 57 -3.56 20.39 -12.46
N GLN A 58 -3.84 21.41 -13.30
CA GLN A 58 -5.06 21.50 -14.10
C GLN A 58 -6.36 21.32 -13.28
N ASN A 59 -6.41 21.93 -12.11
CA ASN A 59 -7.50 21.81 -11.14
C ASN A 59 -7.73 20.42 -10.54
N ALA A 60 -6.80 19.49 -10.71
CA ALA A 60 -6.84 18.16 -10.09
C ALA A 60 -6.51 18.21 -8.59
N TYR A 61 -6.83 17.14 -7.87
CA TYR A 61 -6.38 16.95 -6.50
C TYR A 61 -4.88 16.71 -6.46
N VAL A 62 -4.24 17.28 -5.46
CA VAL A 62 -2.82 17.08 -5.14
C VAL A 62 -2.74 16.58 -3.72
N SER A 63 -2.36 15.35 -3.53
CA SER A 63 -2.30 14.67 -2.22
C SER A 63 -0.91 14.20 -1.88
N PRO A 64 -0.66 13.80 -0.62
CA PRO A 64 0.45 12.92 -0.32
C PRO A 64 0.37 11.68 -1.20
N GLY A 65 1.51 11.10 -1.54
CA GLY A 65 1.58 9.84 -2.29
C GLY A 65 0.96 8.68 -1.52
N PHE A 66 0.25 7.81 -2.22
CA PHE A 66 -0.46 6.68 -1.61
C PHE A 66 0.52 5.63 -1.08
N ILE A 67 0.09 4.92 -0.03
CA ILE A 67 0.84 3.85 0.63
C ILE A 67 -0.01 2.58 0.61
N ASN A 68 0.46 1.53 -0.06
CA ASN A 68 -0.23 0.24 -0.12
C ASN A 68 0.45 -0.75 0.82
N LEU A 69 -0.17 -1.04 1.97
CA LEU A 69 0.45 -1.92 2.96
C LEU A 69 0.32 -3.41 2.61
N HIS A 70 -0.65 -3.80 1.79
CA HIS A 70 -0.96 -5.20 1.54
C HIS A 70 -1.13 -5.48 0.05
N ILE A 71 -0.13 -6.15 -0.54
CA ILE A 71 -0.10 -6.49 -1.97
C ILE A 71 0.80 -7.71 -2.23
N HIS A 72 0.24 -8.79 -2.77
CA HIS A 72 1.01 -9.98 -3.18
C HIS A 72 1.67 -9.81 -4.53
N GLY A 73 0.96 -9.19 -5.49
CA GLY A 73 1.46 -9.01 -6.84
C GLY A 73 0.64 -8.05 -7.68
N CYS A 74 1.17 -7.73 -8.86
CA CYS A 74 0.54 -6.95 -9.92
C CYS A 74 1.36 -7.07 -11.21
N ALA A 75 0.80 -6.65 -12.34
CA ALA A 75 1.51 -6.62 -13.63
C ALA A 75 2.19 -7.95 -14.01
N GLY A 76 1.54 -9.07 -13.71
CA GLY A 76 2.02 -10.41 -14.05
C GLY A 76 3.04 -11.02 -13.09
N VAL A 77 3.47 -10.32 -12.04
CA VAL A 77 4.50 -10.78 -11.09
C VAL A 77 3.98 -10.81 -9.66
N ASP A 78 4.64 -11.61 -8.80
CA ASP A 78 4.27 -11.87 -7.40
C ASP A 78 5.48 -11.71 -6.48
N THR A 79 5.27 -11.27 -5.25
CA THR A 79 6.33 -11.14 -4.23
C THR A 79 7.13 -12.42 -4.02
N MET A 80 6.50 -13.59 -4.22
CA MET A 80 7.16 -14.88 -4.05
C MET A 80 7.94 -15.35 -5.28
N ASP A 81 7.82 -14.67 -6.43
CA ASP A 81 8.58 -15.01 -7.65
C ASP A 81 10.08 -14.86 -7.44
N THR A 82 10.87 -15.59 -8.23
CA THR A 82 12.33 -15.63 -8.08
C THR A 82 13.08 -14.75 -9.08
N GLU A 83 12.39 -14.21 -10.07
CA GLU A 83 12.97 -13.33 -11.09
C GLU A 83 13.47 -12.03 -10.47
N GLU A 84 14.62 -11.57 -10.94
CA GLU A 84 15.36 -10.45 -10.35
C GLU A 84 14.60 -9.13 -10.43
N ASP A 85 13.84 -8.91 -11.50
CA ASP A 85 13.13 -7.65 -11.75
C ASP A 85 11.69 -7.60 -11.19
N THR A 86 11.21 -8.67 -10.52
CA THR A 86 9.87 -8.81 -9.97
C THR A 86 9.43 -7.60 -9.14
N LEU A 87 10.20 -7.26 -8.10
CA LEU A 87 9.86 -6.18 -7.19
C LEU A 87 9.95 -4.80 -7.87
N ARG A 88 10.78 -4.66 -8.89
CA ARG A 88 10.88 -3.44 -9.71
C ARG A 88 9.64 -3.26 -10.58
N LYS A 89 9.16 -4.32 -11.21
CA LYS A 89 7.90 -4.32 -11.98
C LYS A 89 6.72 -3.92 -11.08
N MET A 90 6.62 -4.52 -9.89
CA MET A 90 5.61 -4.13 -8.91
C MET A 90 5.72 -2.65 -8.56
N SER A 91 6.91 -2.18 -8.21
CA SER A 91 7.18 -0.80 -7.84
C SER A 91 6.79 0.19 -8.94
N TYR A 92 7.10 -0.12 -10.19
CA TYR A 92 6.72 0.71 -11.33
C TYR A 92 5.20 0.75 -11.54
N PHE A 93 4.54 -0.40 -11.51
CA PHE A 93 3.09 -0.48 -11.65
C PHE A 93 2.36 0.25 -10.50
N GLN A 94 2.86 0.11 -9.27
CA GLN A 94 2.31 0.83 -8.13
C GLN A 94 2.38 2.35 -8.34
N ALA A 95 3.48 2.88 -8.90
CA ALA A 95 3.58 4.30 -9.20
C ALA A 95 2.54 4.78 -10.23
N GLN A 96 2.15 3.94 -11.20
CA GLN A 96 1.09 4.26 -12.17
C GLN A 96 -0.29 4.41 -11.52
N THR A 97 -0.49 3.77 -10.37
CA THR A 97 -1.73 3.83 -9.59
C THR A 97 -1.70 4.85 -8.45
N GLY A 98 -0.69 5.75 -8.45
CA GLY A 98 -0.53 6.82 -7.45
C GLY A 98 0.16 6.39 -6.16
N VAL A 99 0.55 5.11 -6.06
CA VAL A 99 1.27 4.59 -4.90
C VAL A 99 2.74 5.01 -4.97
N THR A 100 3.22 5.63 -3.91
CA THR A 100 4.62 6.08 -3.77
C THR A 100 5.42 5.21 -2.82
N SER A 101 4.74 4.38 -2.04
CA SER A 101 5.36 3.45 -1.08
C SER A 101 4.47 2.22 -0.88
N PHE A 102 5.06 1.03 -0.69
CA PHE A 102 4.29 -0.19 -0.45
C PHE A 102 5.08 -1.24 0.35
N LEU A 103 4.36 -2.23 0.86
CA LEU A 103 4.92 -3.44 1.47
C LEU A 103 4.60 -4.64 0.56
N PRO A 104 5.57 -5.20 -0.18
CA PRO A 104 5.40 -6.51 -0.79
C PRO A 104 5.00 -7.54 0.27
N THR A 105 3.92 -8.30 -0.01
CA THR A 105 3.32 -9.22 0.94
C THR A 105 3.65 -10.66 0.57
N THR A 106 4.19 -11.42 1.53
CA THR A 106 4.52 -12.83 1.31
C THR A 106 3.28 -13.71 1.42
N MET A 107 3.31 -14.87 0.76
CA MET A 107 2.31 -15.94 0.92
C MET A 107 2.78 -16.97 1.96
N THR A 108 1.83 -17.68 2.56
CA THR A 108 2.13 -18.89 3.37
C THR A 108 2.82 -19.93 2.51
N ALA A 109 4.09 -20.19 2.81
CA ALA A 109 4.95 -21.15 2.13
C ALA A 109 5.92 -21.79 3.11
N ASP A 110 6.76 -22.71 2.63
CA ASP A 110 7.88 -23.22 3.43
C ASP A 110 8.86 -22.09 3.78
N TRP A 111 9.55 -22.21 4.90
CA TRP A 111 10.46 -21.17 5.37
C TRP A 111 11.57 -20.81 4.36
N PRO A 112 12.18 -21.76 3.62
CA PRO A 112 13.13 -21.40 2.58
C PRO A 112 12.56 -20.45 1.51
N ALA A 113 11.31 -20.63 1.10
CA ALA A 113 10.66 -19.74 0.13
C ALA A 113 10.37 -18.36 0.74
N VAL A 114 9.83 -18.33 1.98
CA VAL A 114 9.59 -17.07 2.70
C VAL A 114 10.91 -16.30 2.90
N TYR A 115 11.97 -16.98 3.34
CA TYR A 115 13.27 -16.33 3.53
C TYR A 115 13.86 -15.78 2.23
N ARG A 116 13.74 -16.50 1.11
CA ARG A 116 14.18 -15.98 -0.20
C ARG A 116 13.43 -14.69 -0.57
N ALA A 117 12.12 -14.65 -0.35
CA ALA A 117 11.33 -13.42 -0.61
C ALA A 117 11.79 -12.25 0.30
N LEU A 118 11.99 -12.50 1.60
CA LEU A 118 12.47 -11.49 2.55
C LEU A 118 13.88 -10.98 2.21
N GLU A 119 14.81 -11.85 1.83
CA GLU A 119 16.15 -11.45 1.38
C GLU A 119 16.11 -10.59 0.11
N ARG A 120 15.24 -10.92 -0.83
CA ARG A 120 15.07 -10.12 -2.05
C ARG A 120 14.48 -8.75 -1.74
N ILE A 121 13.48 -8.68 -0.85
CA ILE A 121 12.93 -7.41 -0.39
C ILE A 121 14.01 -6.57 0.28
N ARG A 122 14.82 -7.18 1.18
CA ARG A 122 15.97 -6.53 1.83
C ARG A 122 16.97 -5.98 0.82
N HIS A 123 17.32 -6.80 -0.18
CA HIS A 123 18.24 -6.41 -1.25
C HIS A 123 17.69 -5.19 -2.04
N GLU A 124 16.46 -5.25 -2.50
CA GLU A 124 15.85 -4.15 -3.27
C GLU A 124 15.70 -2.86 -2.45
N MET A 125 15.36 -2.96 -1.17
CA MET A 125 15.34 -1.80 -0.27
C MET A 125 16.72 -1.11 -0.22
N ALA A 126 17.82 -1.89 -0.16
CA ALA A 126 19.18 -1.37 -0.12
C ALA A 126 19.59 -0.75 -1.46
N VAL A 127 19.27 -1.43 -2.57
CA VAL A 127 19.54 -0.95 -3.94
C VAL A 127 18.82 0.37 -4.19
N LEU A 128 17.52 0.43 -3.95
CA LEU A 128 16.72 1.64 -4.14
C LEU A 128 17.21 2.81 -3.26
N LYS A 129 17.66 2.54 -2.04
CA LYS A 129 18.25 3.54 -1.16
C LYS A 129 19.55 4.11 -1.75
N LYS A 130 20.41 3.26 -2.30
CA LYS A 130 21.67 3.67 -2.94
C LYS A 130 21.42 4.55 -4.15
N TYR A 131 20.50 4.20 -5.03
CA TYR A 131 20.15 5.00 -6.21
C TYR A 131 19.58 6.38 -5.86
N ARG A 132 18.87 6.51 -4.75
CA ARG A 132 18.31 7.78 -4.28
C ARG A 132 19.34 8.68 -3.60
N SER A 133 20.40 8.11 -3.03
CA SER A 133 21.47 8.86 -2.34
C SER A 133 22.58 9.34 -3.27
N SER A 134 22.70 8.81 -4.49
CA SER A 134 23.66 9.31 -5.47
C SER A 134 23.17 10.65 -6.02
N ASP A 135 23.97 11.71 -5.83
CA ASP A 135 23.75 13.03 -6.42
C ASP A 135 23.53 12.88 -7.93
N ARG A 136 22.28 13.05 -8.38
CA ARG A 136 21.99 13.09 -9.79
C ARG A 136 22.49 14.42 -10.34
N SER A 137 23.47 14.36 -11.25
CA SER A 137 23.82 15.48 -12.12
C SER A 137 22.58 15.94 -12.89
N PRO A 138 22.37 17.27 -13.11
CA PRO A 138 21.20 17.81 -13.82
C PRO A 138 21.08 17.40 -15.30
N ASP A 139 22.05 16.65 -15.84
CA ASP A 139 22.14 16.29 -17.26
C ASP A 139 21.52 14.94 -17.64
N ALA A 140 20.74 14.31 -16.75
CA ALA A 140 19.96 13.13 -17.12
C ALA A 140 18.86 13.55 -18.11
N LYS A 141 19.02 13.16 -19.37
CA LYS A 141 18.06 13.36 -20.46
C LYS A 141 16.66 12.90 -20.02
N GLU A 142 15.65 13.65 -20.45
CA GLU A 142 14.23 13.28 -20.28
C GLU A 142 14.03 11.80 -20.67
N GLY A 143 13.83 10.97 -19.67
CA GLY A 143 13.57 9.55 -19.86
C GLY A 143 12.25 9.37 -20.58
N ASN A 144 12.23 8.46 -21.51
CA ASN A 144 11.16 8.11 -22.41
C ASN A 144 9.83 7.91 -21.67
N THR A 145 8.91 8.90 -21.74
CA THR A 145 7.56 8.89 -21.18
C THR A 145 6.59 8.05 -22.03
N GLY A 146 7.10 6.99 -22.66
CA GLY A 146 6.30 6.10 -23.50
C GLY A 146 5.27 5.32 -22.67
N THR A 147 4.02 5.36 -23.09
CA THR A 147 2.97 4.41 -22.73
C THR A 147 3.50 2.99 -22.91
N PHE A 148 3.53 2.24 -21.83
CA PHE A 148 3.94 0.84 -21.87
C PHE A 148 2.83 0.02 -22.56
N GLN A 149 2.90 -0.10 -23.90
CA GLN A 149 2.31 -1.22 -24.58
C GLN A 149 3.14 -2.45 -24.26
N MET A 150 2.51 -3.49 -23.73
CA MET A 150 3.15 -4.78 -23.45
C MET A 150 3.85 -5.28 -24.74
N ALA A 151 5.14 -5.01 -24.85
CA ALA A 151 5.97 -5.61 -25.88
C ALA A 151 6.28 -7.04 -25.47
N HIS A 152 5.67 -7.99 -26.16
CA HIS A 152 6.15 -9.36 -26.20
C HIS A 152 7.56 -9.37 -26.81
N GLU A 153 8.49 -10.00 -26.09
CA GLU A 153 9.81 -10.44 -26.55
C GLU A 153 10.81 -9.34 -26.96
N SER A 154 11.48 -8.73 -25.97
CA SER A 154 12.86 -8.30 -26.12
C SER A 154 13.66 -8.76 -24.90
N THR A 155 14.83 -9.34 -25.12
CA THR A 155 15.76 -9.86 -24.11
C THR A 155 16.44 -8.78 -23.28
N ASP A 156 16.20 -7.50 -23.57
CA ASP A 156 16.68 -6.37 -22.80
C ASP A 156 15.55 -5.85 -21.92
N SER A 157 15.58 -6.22 -20.64
CA SER A 157 14.67 -5.71 -19.62
C SER A 157 14.73 -4.17 -19.61
N PRO A 158 13.60 -3.46 -19.82
CA PRO A 158 13.58 -2.00 -19.69
C PRO A 158 13.87 -1.53 -18.25
N TYR A 159 14.03 -2.47 -17.33
CA TYR A 159 14.35 -2.27 -15.91
C TYR A 159 15.85 -2.44 -15.59
N SER A 160 16.74 -2.39 -16.62
CA SER A 160 18.18 -2.47 -16.43
C SER A 160 18.71 -1.27 -15.62
N ASP A 161 19.77 -1.48 -14.89
CA ASP A 161 20.37 -0.76 -13.77
C ASP A 161 20.47 0.78 -13.77
N ARG A 162 20.01 1.50 -14.78
CA ARG A 162 20.39 2.92 -14.91
C ARG A 162 19.30 3.95 -14.59
N GLU A 163 17.99 3.61 -14.55
CA GLU A 163 16.93 4.63 -14.42
C GLU A 163 15.69 4.15 -13.63
N PHE A 164 15.81 3.20 -12.71
CA PHE A 164 14.65 2.72 -12.01
C PHE A 164 14.12 3.75 -11.02
N VAL A 165 12.91 4.27 -11.27
CA VAL A 165 12.18 5.16 -10.38
C VAL A 165 10.72 4.71 -10.32
N GLY A 166 10.34 4.01 -9.27
CA GLY A 166 8.98 3.60 -8.98
C GLY A 166 8.62 3.90 -7.53
N ALA A 167 7.57 3.25 -7.02
CA ALA A 167 7.18 3.31 -5.62
C ALA A 167 8.25 2.72 -4.69
N LYS A 168 8.39 3.26 -3.50
CA LYS A 168 9.36 2.80 -2.49
C LYS A 168 8.90 1.49 -1.85
N ILE A 169 9.81 0.56 -1.66
CA ILE A 169 9.61 -0.61 -0.81
C ILE A 169 10.01 -0.22 0.60
N LEU A 170 9.06 -0.20 1.54
CA LEU A 170 9.30 0.19 2.93
C LEU A 170 9.69 -0.98 3.83
N GLY A 171 9.47 -2.20 3.37
CA GLY A 171 9.69 -3.46 4.07
C GLY A 171 8.80 -4.54 3.50
N ALA A 172 8.54 -5.58 4.28
CA ALA A 172 7.68 -6.70 3.93
C ALA A 172 6.45 -6.76 4.85
N TYR A 173 5.34 -7.22 4.31
CA TYR A 173 4.19 -7.69 5.07
C TYR A 173 4.21 -9.22 5.07
N LEU A 174 4.36 -9.84 6.23
CA LEU A 174 4.37 -11.30 6.37
C LEU A 174 2.95 -11.80 6.58
N GLU A 175 2.28 -12.26 5.51
CA GLU A 175 0.97 -12.89 5.59
C GLU A 175 1.11 -14.41 5.61
N GLY A 176 0.95 -14.96 6.81
CA GLY A 176 1.31 -16.34 7.09
C GLY A 176 2.85 -16.53 7.24
N PRO A 177 3.27 -17.69 7.69
CA PRO A 177 2.49 -18.90 7.96
C PRO A 177 1.80 -18.97 9.34
N PHE A 178 1.78 -17.90 10.13
CA PHE A 178 1.28 -17.89 11.51
C PHE A 178 -0.26 -17.75 11.59
N ILE A 179 -0.97 -18.44 10.73
CA ILE A 179 -2.41 -18.37 10.52
C ILE A 179 -3.13 -19.64 10.97
N ASN A 180 -4.46 -19.68 10.88
CA ASN A 180 -5.25 -20.88 11.14
C ASN A 180 -5.57 -21.61 9.83
N ALA A 181 -5.23 -22.90 9.74
CA ALA A 181 -5.46 -23.71 8.55
C ALA A 181 -6.94 -23.80 8.13
N ALA A 182 -7.89 -23.71 9.09
CA ALA A 182 -9.32 -23.69 8.80
C ALA A 182 -9.79 -22.35 8.15
N PHE A 183 -9.05 -21.28 8.37
CA PHE A 183 -9.32 -19.93 7.84
C PHE A 183 -8.24 -19.47 6.84
N LYS A 184 -7.57 -20.41 6.21
CA LYS A 184 -6.44 -20.13 5.31
C LYS A 184 -6.78 -19.34 4.04
N GLY A 185 -8.05 -19.27 3.64
CA GLY A 185 -8.42 -18.67 2.35
C GLY A 185 -7.69 -19.35 1.20
N ALA A 186 -6.97 -18.57 0.39
CA ALA A 186 -6.14 -19.04 -0.70
C ALA A 186 -4.71 -19.49 -0.27
N GLN A 187 -4.36 -19.45 1.02
CA GLN A 187 -3.05 -19.85 1.54
C GLN A 187 -2.86 -21.37 1.54
N LYS A 188 -1.61 -21.87 1.60
CA LYS A 188 -1.27 -23.31 1.66
C LYS A 188 -1.40 -23.84 3.09
N ALA A 189 -2.31 -24.80 3.32
CA ALA A 189 -2.55 -25.35 4.66
C ALA A 189 -1.34 -26.09 5.24
N GLU A 190 -0.55 -26.72 4.39
CA GLU A 190 0.58 -27.59 4.78
C GLU A 190 1.75 -26.80 5.38
N ALA A 191 1.84 -25.50 5.08
CA ALA A 191 2.88 -24.63 5.58
C ALA A 191 2.45 -23.81 6.82
N VAL A 192 1.20 -23.94 7.26
CA VAL A 192 0.67 -23.22 8.42
C VAL A 192 1.31 -23.72 9.72
N VAL A 193 1.77 -22.79 10.55
CA VAL A 193 2.40 -23.07 11.84
C VAL A 193 1.95 -22.02 12.89
N PRO A 194 1.99 -22.36 14.19
CA PRO A 194 1.77 -21.37 15.26
C PRO A 194 2.85 -20.28 15.25
N ALA A 195 2.48 -19.08 15.71
CA ALA A 195 3.41 -17.94 15.77
C ALA A 195 4.67 -18.27 16.58
N ASP A 196 5.83 -17.94 15.99
CA ASP A 196 7.15 -18.19 16.53
C ASP A 196 8.09 -17.06 16.09
N PHE A 197 8.51 -16.23 17.04
CA PHE A 197 9.37 -15.08 16.77
C PHE A 197 10.76 -15.48 16.29
N GLU A 198 11.30 -16.60 16.78
CA GLU A 198 12.64 -17.07 16.39
C GLU A 198 12.75 -17.33 14.88
N LYS A 199 11.64 -17.66 14.22
CA LYS A 199 11.57 -17.85 12.76
C LYS A 199 11.75 -16.55 11.99
N ILE A 200 11.46 -15.42 12.59
CA ILE A 200 11.49 -14.09 11.93
C ILE A 200 12.51 -13.13 12.56
N ALA A 201 13.16 -13.53 13.64
CA ALA A 201 14.10 -12.68 14.40
C ALA A 201 15.24 -12.09 13.53
N ALA A 202 15.73 -12.84 12.54
CA ALA A 202 16.77 -12.39 11.61
C ALA A 202 16.29 -11.39 10.56
N TYR A 203 14.98 -11.09 10.50
CA TYR A 203 14.34 -10.26 9.49
C TYR A 203 13.58 -9.05 10.08
N THR A 204 13.88 -8.67 11.31
CA THR A 204 13.23 -7.54 12.00
C THR A 204 13.48 -6.18 11.33
N ASP A 205 14.55 -6.07 10.54
CA ASP A 205 14.85 -4.89 9.72
C ASP A 205 13.96 -4.79 8.48
N VAL A 206 13.45 -5.93 7.98
CA VAL A 206 12.64 -6.03 6.76
C VAL A 206 11.16 -6.10 7.07
N ILE A 207 10.73 -6.99 7.99
CA ILE A 207 9.31 -7.21 8.30
C ILE A 207 8.76 -6.00 9.04
N LYS A 208 7.72 -5.38 8.47
CA LYS A 208 7.01 -4.24 9.06
C LYS A 208 5.64 -4.62 9.62
N ALA A 209 5.03 -5.65 9.07
CA ALA A 209 3.76 -6.18 9.54
C ALA A 209 3.77 -7.71 9.50
N VAL A 210 3.05 -8.34 10.42
CA VAL A 210 2.91 -9.81 10.51
C VAL A 210 1.48 -10.17 10.87
N VAL A 211 0.87 -11.09 10.09
CA VAL A 211 -0.45 -11.64 10.39
C VAL A 211 -0.34 -12.83 11.32
N ILE A 212 -1.21 -12.87 12.34
CA ILE A 212 -1.33 -14.00 13.26
C ILE A 212 -2.79 -14.41 13.48
N ALA A 213 -2.99 -15.71 13.71
CA ALA A 213 -4.20 -16.29 14.28
C ALA A 213 -3.96 -16.60 15.76
N PRO A 214 -4.41 -15.75 16.70
CA PRO A 214 -4.02 -15.85 18.10
C PRO A 214 -4.52 -17.14 18.78
N GLU A 215 -5.63 -17.70 18.34
CA GLU A 215 -6.18 -18.96 18.87
C GLU A 215 -5.28 -20.17 18.60
N THR A 216 -4.34 -20.07 17.69
CA THR A 216 -3.34 -21.15 17.48
C THR A 216 -2.37 -21.29 18.65
N LEU A 217 -2.31 -20.30 19.52
CA LEU A 217 -1.55 -20.25 20.76
C LEU A 217 -2.43 -20.15 22.03
N LYS A 218 -3.72 -20.49 21.94
CA LYS A 218 -4.68 -20.35 23.06
C LYS A 218 -4.25 -21.10 24.33
N ASP A 219 -3.54 -22.23 24.17
CA ASP A 219 -3.07 -23.05 25.27
C ASP A 219 -1.65 -22.64 25.76
N ASP A 220 -1.05 -21.63 25.12
CA ASP A 220 0.26 -21.05 25.48
C ASP A 220 0.21 -19.51 25.45
N GLU A 221 -0.52 -18.94 26.38
CA GLU A 221 -0.68 -17.49 26.51
C GLU A 221 0.67 -16.76 26.77
N LYS A 222 1.62 -17.44 27.43
CA LYS A 222 2.96 -16.86 27.65
C LYS A 222 3.72 -16.69 26.35
N ARG A 223 3.63 -17.65 25.44
CA ARG A 223 4.24 -17.60 24.12
C ARG A 223 3.60 -16.51 23.26
N LEU A 224 2.25 -16.41 23.26
CA LEU A 224 1.56 -15.34 22.56
C LEU A 224 1.99 -13.97 23.07
N THR A 225 1.99 -13.77 24.40
CA THR A 225 2.42 -12.50 25.01
C THR A 225 3.88 -12.17 24.69
N ALA A 226 4.78 -13.16 24.72
CA ALA A 226 6.19 -12.98 24.36
C ALA A 226 6.34 -12.56 22.90
N PHE A 227 5.65 -13.25 21.97
CA PHE A 227 5.64 -12.91 20.55
C PHE A 227 5.19 -11.46 20.30
N LEU A 228 4.04 -11.05 20.87
CA LEU A 228 3.52 -9.70 20.75
C LEU A 228 4.49 -8.63 21.28
N ASN A 229 5.14 -8.90 22.41
CA ASN A 229 6.13 -8.00 22.99
C ASN A 229 7.39 -7.88 22.14
N GLN A 230 7.88 -8.98 21.57
CA GLN A 230 9.04 -9.00 20.69
C GLN A 230 8.75 -8.25 19.38
N CYS A 231 7.61 -8.47 18.75
CA CYS A 231 7.17 -7.71 17.55
C CYS A 231 7.09 -6.21 17.85
N ARG A 232 6.47 -5.84 18.98
CA ARG A 232 6.36 -4.42 19.41
C ARG A 232 7.73 -3.79 19.63
N ALA A 233 8.67 -4.49 20.27
CA ALA A 233 10.02 -4.02 20.52
C ALA A 233 10.79 -3.72 19.22
N CYS A 234 10.44 -4.43 18.13
CA CYS A 234 11.01 -4.23 16.79
C CYS A 234 10.21 -3.23 15.94
N GLY A 235 9.12 -2.64 16.47
CA GLY A 235 8.26 -1.73 15.73
C GLY A 235 7.44 -2.41 14.62
N MET A 236 7.17 -3.72 14.74
CA MET A 236 6.33 -4.45 13.81
C MET A 236 4.85 -4.26 14.15
N ILE A 237 4.02 -4.05 13.15
CA ILE A 237 2.56 -4.14 13.23
C ILE A 237 2.19 -5.61 13.38
N VAL A 238 1.45 -5.96 14.44
CA VAL A 238 0.85 -7.30 14.57
C VAL A 238 -0.61 -7.19 14.16
N SER A 239 -0.94 -7.86 13.06
CA SER A 239 -2.27 -7.89 12.46
C SER A 239 -2.99 -9.20 12.78
N LEU A 240 -4.26 -9.13 13.14
CA LEU A 240 -5.11 -10.29 13.36
C LEU A 240 -5.86 -10.63 12.08
N GLY A 241 -5.81 -11.87 11.66
CA GLY A 241 -6.55 -12.37 10.50
C GLY A 241 -6.24 -13.82 10.18
N HIS A 242 -6.87 -14.38 9.17
CA HIS A 242 -6.84 -15.82 8.89
C HIS A 242 -7.10 -16.63 10.16
N SER A 243 -8.14 -16.27 10.90
CA SER A 243 -8.30 -16.62 12.31
C SER A 243 -9.73 -17.04 12.62
N ALA A 244 -9.86 -18.10 13.40
CA ALA A 244 -11.09 -18.58 14.01
C ALA A 244 -11.32 -17.97 15.40
N ALA A 245 -10.52 -17.01 15.85
CA ALA A 245 -10.58 -16.45 17.19
C ALA A 245 -12.00 -16.03 17.57
N THR A 246 -12.41 -16.39 18.77
CA THR A 246 -13.63 -15.90 19.39
C THR A 246 -13.52 -14.39 19.66
N TYR A 247 -14.65 -13.77 19.98
CA TYR A 247 -14.65 -12.36 20.39
C TYR A 247 -13.75 -12.14 21.62
N GLU A 248 -13.80 -13.02 22.62
CA GLU A 248 -13.03 -12.92 23.86
C GLU A 248 -11.53 -13.10 23.63
N GLU A 249 -11.12 -14.06 22.79
CA GLU A 249 -9.73 -14.25 22.38
C GLU A 249 -9.21 -13.04 21.62
N SER A 250 -10.00 -12.49 20.71
CA SER A 250 -9.65 -11.29 19.94
C SER A 250 -9.49 -10.07 20.85
N ILE A 251 -10.44 -9.79 21.73
CA ILE A 251 -10.36 -8.66 22.69
C ILE A 251 -9.14 -8.78 23.61
N ARG A 252 -8.85 -10.01 24.08
CA ARG A 252 -7.67 -10.25 24.93
C ARG A 252 -6.36 -9.92 24.15
N THR A 253 -6.25 -10.38 22.91
CA THR A 253 -5.05 -10.16 22.09
C THR A 253 -4.91 -8.68 21.68
N ILE A 254 -6.02 -8.00 21.38
CA ILE A 254 -6.05 -6.57 21.11
C ILE A 254 -5.55 -5.77 22.34
N LYS A 255 -6.00 -6.11 23.55
CA LYS A 255 -5.53 -5.49 24.80
C LYS A 255 -4.04 -5.73 25.06
N GLN A 256 -3.47 -6.83 24.57
CA GLN A 256 -2.05 -7.14 24.64
C GLN A 256 -1.22 -6.39 23.58
N GLY A 257 -1.86 -5.69 22.63
CA GLY A 257 -1.21 -4.77 21.70
C GLY A 257 -1.26 -5.13 20.21
N ALA A 258 -1.99 -6.19 19.82
CA ALA A 258 -2.32 -6.44 18.41
C ALA A 258 -3.47 -5.51 18.01
N LYS A 259 -3.14 -4.31 17.51
CA LYS A 259 -4.14 -3.27 17.21
C LYS A 259 -4.46 -3.13 15.73
N HIS A 260 -4.14 -4.11 14.93
CA HIS A 260 -4.38 -4.12 13.50
C HIS A 260 -5.15 -5.37 13.09
N VAL A 261 -6.00 -5.28 12.06
CA VAL A 261 -6.79 -6.41 11.54
C VAL A 261 -6.68 -6.41 10.02
N THR A 262 -6.15 -7.49 9.45
CA THR A 262 -5.97 -7.63 8.01
C THR A 262 -7.30 -7.91 7.31
N HIS A 263 -7.48 -7.36 6.11
CA HIS A 263 -8.62 -7.55 5.18
C HIS A 263 -9.96 -7.91 5.88
N LEU A 264 -10.44 -7.01 6.73
CA LEU A 264 -11.64 -7.17 7.57
C LEU A 264 -12.77 -7.94 6.88
N PHE A 265 -13.35 -8.93 7.57
CA PHE A 265 -14.33 -9.93 7.14
C PHE A 265 -13.80 -11.10 6.33
N ASN A 266 -12.65 -10.98 5.67
CA ASN A 266 -12.13 -12.05 4.83
C ASN A 266 -11.25 -12.99 5.64
N ALA A 267 -11.45 -14.31 5.44
CA ALA A 267 -10.71 -15.37 6.13
C ALA A 267 -10.65 -15.19 7.67
N MET A 268 -11.77 -14.82 8.31
CA MET A 268 -11.87 -14.68 9.77
C MET A 268 -13.25 -15.05 10.29
N SER A 269 -13.36 -15.23 11.62
CA SER A 269 -14.65 -15.42 12.28
C SER A 269 -15.53 -14.17 12.10
N GLY A 270 -16.68 -14.35 11.43
CA GLY A 270 -17.60 -13.28 11.08
C GLY A 270 -18.49 -12.87 12.24
N ILE A 271 -19.35 -11.86 11.99
CA ILE A 271 -20.29 -11.35 12.98
C ILE A 271 -21.54 -12.21 13.02
N HIS A 272 -21.81 -12.79 14.19
CA HIS A 272 -23.10 -13.37 14.53
C HIS A 272 -23.56 -12.79 15.86
N HIS A 273 -24.87 -12.56 16.05
CA HIS A 273 -25.40 -11.86 17.22
C HIS A 273 -25.15 -12.54 18.59
N ARG A 274 -24.76 -13.81 18.61
CA ARG A 274 -24.35 -14.58 19.80
C ARG A 274 -22.88 -14.97 19.79
N ALA A 275 -22.17 -14.79 18.66
CA ALA A 275 -20.75 -15.10 18.50
C ALA A 275 -20.11 -14.02 17.57
N PRO A 276 -19.78 -12.83 18.10
CA PRO A 276 -19.35 -11.70 17.26
C PRO A 276 -18.02 -11.94 16.52
N GLY A 277 -17.21 -12.87 17.01
CA GLY A 277 -15.93 -13.25 16.39
C GLY A 277 -14.90 -12.13 16.36
N LEU A 278 -13.84 -12.36 15.59
CA LEU A 278 -12.79 -11.36 15.37
C LEU A 278 -13.34 -10.10 14.68
N ALA A 279 -14.22 -10.26 13.68
CA ALA A 279 -14.79 -9.13 12.98
C ALA A 279 -15.61 -8.22 13.93
N GLY A 280 -16.36 -8.79 14.87
CA GLY A 280 -17.08 -8.02 15.88
C GLY A 280 -16.17 -7.31 16.86
N ALA A 281 -15.10 -7.95 17.30
CA ALA A 281 -14.08 -7.34 18.15
C ALA A 281 -13.38 -6.18 17.44
N ALA A 282 -13.02 -6.34 16.16
CA ALA A 282 -12.40 -5.31 15.35
C ALA A 282 -13.27 -4.06 15.20
N LEU A 283 -14.57 -4.25 14.94
CA LEU A 283 -15.50 -3.12 14.76
C LEU A 283 -15.82 -2.38 16.07
N GLN A 284 -15.68 -3.04 17.22
CA GLN A 284 -15.98 -2.44 18.51
C GLN A 284 -14.81 -1.74 19.19
N THR A 285 -13.59 -1.99 18.71
CA THR A 285 -12.36 -1.47 19.31
C THR A 285 -11.70 -0.41 18.42
N ASP A 286 -10.69 0.28 18.94
CA ASP A 286 -9.89 1.26 18.20
C ASP A 286 -8.80 0.59 17.32
N THR A 287 -8.98 -0.68 16.93
CA THR A 287 -8.07 -1.34 16.00
C THR A 287 -8.14 -0.68 14.63
N VAL A 288 -7.02 -0.56 13.96
CA VAL A 288 -6.97 -0.20 12.55
C VAL A 288 -7.38 -1.41 11.72
N CYS A 289 -8.25 -1.23 10.75
CA CYS A 289 -8.77 -2.30 9.92
C CYS A 289 -8.44 -2.08 8.44
N GLU A 290 -7.79 -3.05 7.83
CA GLU A 290 -7.63 -3.09 6.39
C GLU A 290 -8.96 -3.41 5.70
N LEU A 291 -9.21 -2.79 4.55
CA LEU A 291 -10.43 -2.98 3.77
C LEU A 291 -10.12 -3.11 2.27
N ILE A 292 -10.57 -4.19 1.66
CA ILE A 292 -10.56 -4.39 0.21
C ILE A 292 -11.86 -3.81 -0.36
N ALA A 293 -11.81 -2.63 -0.96
CA ALA A 293 -12.99 -1.91 -1.45
C ALA A 293 -13.26 -2.17 -2.95
N ASP A 294 -13.17 -3.44 -3.38
CA ASP A 294 -13.43 -3.86 -4.76
C ASP A 294 -14.92 -4.15 -5.06
N ASN A 295 -15.81 -4.03 -4.05
CA ASN A 295 -17.23 -4.38 -4.11
C ASN A 295 -17.53 -5.89 -4.26
N ILE A 296 -16.50 -6.73 -4.17
CA ILE A 296 -16.56 -8.19 -4.28
C ILE A 296 -16.27 -8.82 -2.92
N HIS A 297 -15.10 -8.48 -2.32
CA HIS A 297 -14.69 -8.94 -1.00
C HIS A 297 -15.57 -8.36 0.10
N VAL A 298 -15.95 -7.10 -0.02
CA VAL A 298 -16.82 -6.41 0.93
C VAL A 298 -17.93 -5.67 0.18
N HIS A 299 -19.18 -6.11 0.41
CA HIS A 299 -20.35 -5.49 -0.22
C HIS A 299 -20.45 -3.98 0.10
N PRO A 300 -20.86 -3.12 -0.85
CA PRO A 300 -20.96 -1.67 -0.62
C PRO A 300 -21.71 -1.25 0.64
N ALA A 301 -22.81 -1.91 0.98
CA ALA A 301 -23.54 -1.63 2.22
C ALA A 301 -22.73 -1.93 3.48
N MET A 302 -21.85 -2.92 3.44
CA MET A 302 -20.92 -3.22 4.55
C MET A 302 -19.82 -2.19 4.66
N GLN A 303 -19.32 -1.65 3.55
CA GLN A 303 -18.35 -0.54 3.55
C GLN A 303 -18.96 0.69 4.25
N GLN A 304 -20.23 1.01 4.00
CA GLN A 304 -20.94 2.08 4.70
C GLN A 304 -21.05 1.82 6.22
N LEU A 305 -21.36 0.58 6.61
CA LEU A 305 -21.46 0.21 8.03
C LEU A 305 -20.09 0.31 8.71
N ILE A 306 -19.03 -0.21 8.08
CA ILE A 306 -17.68 -0.15 8.59
C ILE A 306 -17.25 1.30 8.78
N TYR A 307 -17.47 2.16 7.78
CA TYR A 307 -17.11 3.57 7.85
C TYR A 307 -17.83 4.30 8.98
N LYS A 308 -19.12 4.03 9.19
CA LYS A 308 -19.89 4.58 10.31
C LYS A 308 -19.37 4.16 11.69
N LEU A 309 -18.87 2.93 11.81
CA LEU A 309 -18.41 2.39 13.09
C LEU A 309 -16.95 2.77 13.39
N LYS A 310 -16.08 2.76 12.38
CA LYS A 310 -14.64 2.95 12.55
C LYS A 310 -14.19 4.39 12.34
N GLY A 311 -14.91 5.16 11.51
CA GLY A 311 -14.41 6.45 11.02
C GLY A 311 -13.18 6.30 10.12
N ALA A 312 -12.75 7.39 9.53
CA ALA A 312 -11.60 7.39 8.62
C ALA A 312 -10.28 7.02 9.31
N ALA A 313 -10.09 7.44 10.56
CA ALA A 313 -8.82 7.29 11.28
C ALA A 313 -8.44 5.83 11.60
N ASN A 314 -9.41 4.91 11.61
CA ASN A 314 -9.18 3.50 11.94
C ASN A 314 -9.43 2.57 10.74
N LEU A 315 -9.34 3.11 9.51
CA LEU A 315 -9.48 2.35 8.28
C LEU A 315 -8.27 2.55 7.38
N GLU A 316 -7.84 1.49 6.75
CA GLU A 316 -6.83 1.50 5.71
C GLU A 316 -7.36 0.77 4.47
N LEU A 317 -7.44 1.47 3.34
CA LEU A 317 -7.75 0.82 2.08
C LEU A 317 -6.48 0.12 1.59
N ILE A 318 -6.63 -1.14 1.24
CA ILE A 318 -5.58 -1.98 0.69
C ILE A 318 -6.04 -2.60 -0.64
N THR A 319 -5.12 -3.18 -1.37
CA THR A 319 -5.48 -3.93 -2.58
C THR A 319 -5.63 -5.42 -2.31
N ASP A 320 -4.75 -6.00 -1.51
CA ASP A 320 -4.60 -7.46 -1.42
C ASP A 320 -4.58 -8.09 -2.83
N SER A 321 -3.92 -7.38 -3.76
CA SER A 321 -3.93 -7.79 -5.16
C SER A 321 -2.91 -8.88 -5.43
N LEU A 322 -3.27 -9.76 -6.39
CA LEU A 322 -2.40 -10.80 -6.92
C LEU A 322 -1.77 -10.36 -8.25
N ARG A 323 -0.88 -11.17 -8.82
CA ARG A 323 -0.19 -10.89 -10.10
C ARG A 323 -1.12 -10.53 -11.26
N ALA A 324 -2.40 -10.94 -11.22
CA ALA A 324 -3.39 -10.60 -12.25
C ALA A 324 -3.87 -9.14 -12.20
N CYS A 325 -3.58 -8.39 -11.16
CA CYS A 325 -3.88 -6.96 -11.13
C CYS A 325 -3.12 -6.24 -12.26
N GLY A 326 -3.87 -5.49 -13.09
CA GLY A 326 -3.32 -4.83 -14.27
C GLY A 326 -3.17 -5.75 -15.49
N MET A 327 -3.60 -7.03 -15.40
CA MET A 327 -3.58 -7.99 -16.50
C MET A 327 -4.99 -8.23 -17.04
N PRO A 328 -5.13 -8.69 -18.29
CA PRO A 328 -6.41 -9.17 -18.82
C PRO A 328 -6.95 -10.37 -18.03
N ASP A 329 -8.26 -10.59 -18.11
CA ASP A 329 -8.90 -11.82 -17.63
C ASP A 329 -8.22 -13.07 -18.21
N GLY A 330 -8.15 -14.15 -17.44
CA GLY A 330 -7.51 -15.40 -17.86
C GLY A 330 -7.10 -16.29 -16.70
N ILE A 331 -6.15 -17.17 -16.97
CA ILE A 331 -5.56 -18.05 -15.94
C ILE A 331 -4.37 -17.33 -15.33
N SER A 332 -4.32 -17.35 -14.01
CA SER A 332 -3.26 -16.74 -13.19
C SER A 332 -2.83 -17.71 -12.07
N GLU A 333 -2.04 -17.25 -11.14
CA GLU A 333 -1.54 -18.04 -10.02
C GLU A 333 -1.47 -17.19 -8.75
N LEU A 334 -1.69 -17.81 -7.59
CA LEU A 334 -1.41 -17.24 -6.27
C LEU A 334 -0.89 -18.35 -5.36
N GLY A 335 0.31 -18.17 -4.83
CA GLY A 335 0.92 -19.12 -3.90
C GLY A 335 1.08 -20.54 -4.47
N GLY A 336 1.31 -20.71 -5.77
CA GLY A 336 1.43 -22.01 -6.45
C GLY A 336 0.07 -22.65 -6.77
N GLN A 337 -1.05 -21.95 -6.58
CA GLN A 337 -2.39 -22.43 -6.92
C GLN A 337 -2.92 -21.74 -8.16
N THR A 338 -3.54 -22.49 -9.06
CA THR A 338 -4.19 -21.90 -10.25
C THR A 338 -5.37 -21.02 -9.85
N VAL A 339 -5.38 -19.80 -10.34
CA VAL A 339 -6.44 -18.81 -10.18
C VAL A 339 -7.10 -18.53 -11.53
N TYR A 340 -8.41 -18.47 -11.54
CA TYR A 340 -9.21 -18.10 -12.71
C TYR A 340 -9.73 -16.68 -12.51
N VAL A 341 -9.36 -15.77 -13.42
CA VAL A 341 -9.83 -14.38 -13.41
C VAL A 341 -10.89 -14.21 -14.48
N LYS A 342 -12.06 -13.76 -14.06
CA LYS A 342 -13.19 -13.48 -14.97
C LYS A 342 -13.92 -12.22 -14.51
N ASN A 343 -14.08 -11.25 -15.41
CA ASN A 343 -14.65 -9.93 -15.12
C ASN A 343 -13.95 -9.23 -13.94
N GLY A 344 -12.62 -9.37 -13.87
CA GLY A 344 -11.82 -8.82 -12.78
C GLY A 344 -11.97 -9.54 -11.44
N VAL A 345 -12.67 -10.68 -11.36
CA VAL A 345 -12.84 -11.47 -10.13
C VAL A 345 -11.92 -12.67 -10.16
N ALA A 346 -11.03 -12.79 -9.20
CA ALA A 346 -10.06 -13.87 -9.07
C ALA A 346 -10.57 -14.97 -8.11
N ARG A 347 -10.61 -16.22 -8.58
CA ARG A 347 -11.11 -17.37 -7.81
C ARG A 347 -10.24 -18.61 -8.02
N LEU A 348 -10.12 -19.41 -6.96
CA LEU A 348 -9.62 -20.78 -7.05
C LEU A 348 -10.64 -21.69 -7.74
N LYS A 349 -10.22 -22.90 -8.13
CA LYS A 349 -11.09 -23.91 -8.75
C LYS A 349 -12.33 -24.26 -7.92
N ASN A 350 -12.26 -24.14 -6.60
CA ASN A 350 -13.36 -24.40 -5.66
C ASN A 350 -14.20 -23.14 -5.34
N ASP A 351 -14.13 -22.12 -6.20
CA ASP A 351 -14.88 -20.86 -6.11
C ASP A 351 -14.49 -19.94 -4.93
N VAL A 352 -13.43 -20.24 -4.18
CA VAL A 352 -12.88 -19.37 -3.13
C VAL A 352 -12.23 -18.15 -3.77
N LEU A 353 -12.52 -16.93 -3.28
CA LEU A 353 -11.82 -15.71 -3.68
C LEU A 353 -10.32 -15.84 -3.37
N ALA A 354 -9.48 -15.33 -4.25
CA ALA A 354 -8.03 -15.51 -4.19
C ALA A 354 -7.32 -14.18 -4.47
N GLY A 355 -7.26 -13.32 -3.47
CA GLY A 355 -6.80 -11.95 -3.61
C GLY A 355 -7.68 -11.12 -4.55
N SER A 356 -7.29 -9.90 -4.82
CA SER A 356 -8.02 -8.99 -5.70
C SER A 356 -7.26 -8.66 -6.98
N THR A 357 -7.94 -8.02 -7.92
CA THR A 357 -7.33 -7.41 -9.11
C THR A 357 -7.44 -5.89 -9.09
N ILE A 358 -7.89 -5.32 -7.95
CA ILE A 358 -8.14 -3.89 -7.83
C ILE A 358 -6.84 -3.11 -7.64
N THR A 359 -6.78 -1.91 -8.18
CA THR A 359 -5.73 -0.93 -7.87
C THR A 359 -6.17 -0.01 -6.73
N LEU A 360 -5.21 0.60 -6.02
CA LEU A 360 -5.53 1.38 -4.82
C LEU A 360 -6.40 2.61 -5.14
N ASN A 361 -6.14 3.30 -6.25
CA ASN A 361 -6.97 4.42 -6.70
C ASN A 361 -8.40 3.99 -7.06
N GLN A 362 -8.60 2.79 -7.63
CA GLN A 362 -9.94 2.24 -7.87
C GLN A 362 -10.65 1.89 -6.55
N ALA A 363 -9.92 1.35 -5.56
CA ALA A 363 -10.45 1.11 -4.23
C ALA A 363 -10.95 2.41 -3.57
N MET A 364 -10.17 3.51 -3.70
CA MET A 364 -10.56 4.84 -3.24
C MET A 364 -11.84 5.33 -3.93
N ALA A 365 -11.92 5.23 -5.25
CA ALA A 365 -13.09 5.62 -6.03
C ALA A 365 -14.35 4.85 -5.62
N ASN A 366 -14.24 3.53 -5.49
CA ASN A 366 -15.34 2.68 -5.03
C ASN A 366 -15.78 3.04 -3.61
N PHE A 367 -14.82 3.18 -2.67
CA PHE A 367 -15.14 3.51 -1.29
C PHE A 367 -15.83 4.87 -1.17
N GLN A 368 -15.32 5.91 -1.84
CA GLN A 368 -15.95 7.22 -1.86
C GLN A 368 -17.38 7.16 -2.41
N LYS A 369 -17.55 6.52 -3.57
CA LYS A 369 -18.85 6.34 -4.20
C LYS A 369 -19.86 5.62 -3.31
N ASN A 370 -19.40 4.58 -2.60
CA ASN A 370 -20.26 3.76 -1.76
C ASN A 370 -20.64 4.45 -0.44
N THR A 371 -19.73 5.23 0.14
CA THR A 371 -19.88 5.78 1.49
C THR A 371 -20.24 7.26 1.53
N GLY A 372 -19.91 8.02 0.47
CA GLY A 372 -19.99 9.48 0.46
C GLY A 372 -18.89 10.16 1.29
N ALA A 373 -17.81 9.43 1.65
CA ALA A 373 -16.71 9.97 2.43
C ALA A 373 -16.06 11.17 1.71
N PRO A 374 -15.70 12.25 2.42
CA PRO A 374 -14.99 13.38 1.83
C PRO A 374 -13.61 12.93 1.30
N VAL A 375 -13.14 13.56 0.22
CA VAL A 375 -11.82 13.22 -0.39
C VAL A 375 -10.68 13.24 0.63
N PRO A 376 -10.56 14.22 1.56
CA PRO A 376 -9.50 14.17 2.57
C PRO A 376 -9.50 12.90 3.43
N GLU A 377 -10.67 12.41 3.81
CA GLU A 377 -10.78 11.17 4.60
C GLU A 377 -10.41 9.93 3.79
N VAL A 378 -10.83 9.87 2.50
CA VAL A 378 -10.43 8.77 1.62
C VAL A 378 -8.92 8.78 1.39
N VAL A 379 -8.31 9.96 1.20
CA VAL A 379 -6.85 10.10 1.08
C VAL A 379 -6.15 9.71 2.37
N GLN A 380 -6.69 10.06 3.54
CA GLN A 380 -6.15 9.66 4.83
C GLN A 380 -6.04 8.13 4.96
N MET A 381 -7.06 7.38 4.47
CA MET A 381 -7.10 5.91 4.52
C MET A 381 -6.09 5.22 3.60
N VAL A 382 -5.36 5.95 2.78
CA VAL A 382 -4.30 5.43 1.89
C VAL A 382 -2.97 6.18 2.05
N THR A 383 -2.83 7.04 3.06
CA THR A 383 -1.61 7.85 3.26
C THR A 383 -1.25 7.99 4.74
N GLY A 384 -1.96 8.85 5.47
CA GLY A 384 -1.66 9.23 6.85
C GLY A 384 -1.77 8.07 7.83
N ASN A 385 -2.81 7.22 7.70
CA ASN A 385 -3.02 6.10 8.61
C ASN A 385 -1.86 5.09 8.49
N GLN A 386 -1.53 4.66 7.27
CA GLN A 386 -0.43 3.74 6.99
C GLN A 386 0.92 4.30 7.48
N ALA A 387 1.14 5.60 7.26
CA ALA A 387 2.35 6.26 7.73
C ALA A 387 2.43 6.30 9.26
N GLN A 388 1.30 6.46 9.97
CA GLN A 388 1.21 6.40 11.44
C GLN A 388 1.50 5.00 11.97
N GLU A 389 0.84 3.97 11.41
CA GLU A 389 1.07 2.56 11.79
C GLU A 389 2.53 2.15 11.59
N LEU A 390 3.18 2.61 10.52
CA LEU A 390 4.60 2.36 10.26
C LEU A 390 5.55 3.24 11.09
N GLY A 391 5.05 4.19 11.89
CA GLY A 391 5.88 5.17 12.62
C GLY A 391 6.64 6.13 11.70
N LEU A 392 6.13 6.39 10.51
CA LEU A 392 6.77 7.20 9.47
C LEU A 392 6.04 8.52 9.15
N PHE A 393 5.00 8.89 9.91
CA PHE A 393 4.12 10.03 9.59
C PHE A 393 4.85 11.37 9.50
N GLU A 394 5.94 11.56 10.25
CA GLU A 394 6.79 12.76 10.13
C GLU A 394 7.64 12.79 8.84
N LYS A 395 7.71 11.66 8.12
CA LYS A 395 8.55 11.51 6.93
C LYS A 395 7.76 11.37 5.64
N ILE A 396 6.60 10.73 5.67
CA ILE A 396 5.72 10.43 4.50
C ILE A 396 4.25 10.53 4.89
N GLY A 397 3.34 10.43 3.94
CA GLY A 397 1.90 10.40 4.17
C GLY A 397 1.25 11.76 4.46
N SER A 398 1.99 12.86 4.31
CA SER A 398 1.47 14.23 4.47
C SER A 398 2.19 15.21 3.55
N LEU A 399 1.55 16.37 3.29
CA LEU A 399 2.18 17.49 2.56
C LEU A 399 2.85 18.51 3.52
N ARG A 400 3.29 18.06 4.69
CA ARG A 400 3.96 18.92 5.68
C ARG A 400 5.37 19.30 5.23
N PRO A 401 5.84 20.53 5.53
CA PRO A 401 7.22 20.90 5.29
C PRO A 401 8.19 19.94 5.98
N GLY A 402 9.19 19.48 5.23
CA GLY A 402 10.19 18.52 5.71
C GLY A 402 9.88 17.04 5.39
N ALA A 403 8.63 16.67 5.15
CA ALA A 403 8.27 15.34 4.65
C ALA A 403 8.86 15.10 3.26
N ALA A 404 9.03 13.84 2.86
CA ALA A 404 9.41 13.49 1.49
C ALA A 404 8.38 14.04 0.51
N ALA A 405 8.85 14.51 -0.64
CA ALA A 405 7.98 14.98 -1.71
C ALA A 405 7.41 13.79 -2.50
N ASP A 406 6.69 12.92 -1.80
CA ASP A 406 5.86 11.86 -2.34
C ASP A 406 4.48 12.46 -2.59
N ILE A 407 4.13 12.64 -3.87
CA ILE A 407 2.94 13.41 -4.25
C ILE A 407 2.20 12.67 -5.35
N THR A 408 0.88 12.59 -5.21
CA THR A 408 0.00 12.05 -6.25
C THR A 408 -0.97 13.12 -6.71
N ILE A 409 -1.06 13.30 -8.03
CA ILE A 409 -2.02 14.18 -8.67
C ILE A 409 -3.07 13.32 -9.38
N PHE A 410 -4.34 13.52 -9.04
CA PHE A 410 -5.46 12.74 -9.57
C PHE A 410 -6.72 13.60 -9.76
N ASN A 411 -7.58 13.22 -10.69
CA ASN A 411 -8.83 13.92 -10.97
C ASN A 411 -10.01 13.47 -10.09
N ASP A 412 -11.22 13.96 -10.35
CA ASP A 412 -12.40 13.69 -9.52
C ASP A 412 -12.85 12.23 -9.53
N ASP A 413 -12.48 11.44 -10.52
CA ASP A 413 -12.77 10.01 -10.60
C ASP A 413 -11.61 9.13 -10.11
N PHE A 414 -10.60 9.74 -9.46
CA PHE A 414 -9.38 9.10 -8.98
C PHE A 414 -8.48 8.52 -10.08
N THR A 415 -8.63 8.95 -11.33
CA THR A 415 -7.63 8.66 -12.38
C THR A 415 -6.33 9.39 -12.05
N ILE A 416 -5.22 8.67 -12.02
CA ILE A 416 -3.91 9.22 -11.70
C ILE A 416 -3.36 9.99 -12.91
N LEU A 417 -2.95 11.23 -12.67
CA LEU A 417 -2.35 12.11 -13.68
C LEU A 417 -0.83 12.14 -13.58
N LYS A 418 -0.31 12.29 -12.36
CA LYS A 418 1.14 12.34 -12.11
C LYS A 418 1.44 11.74 -10.73
N THR A 419 2.58 11.04 -10.64
CA THR A 419 3.11 10.54 -9.38
C THR A 419 4.54 11.00 -9.21
N PHE A 420 4.86 11.58 -8.06
CA PHE A 420 6.21 11.97 -7.69
C PHE A 420 6.67 11.16 -6.49
N VAL A 421 7.90 10.65 -6.54
CA VAL A 421 8.57 9.98 -5.42
C VAL A 421 9.83 10.76 -5.09
N GLU A 422 9.90 11.25 -3.85
CA GLU A 422 11.01 12.12 -3.40
C GLU A 422 11.29 13.26 -4.39
N GLY A 423 10.22 13.87 -4.91
CA GLY A 423 10.27 15.01 -5.83
C GLY A 423 10.59 14.67 -7.28
N ASN A 424 10.86 13.41 -7.61
CA ASN A 424 11.07 12.97 -8.98
C ASN A 424 9.75 12.53 -9.60
N LEU A 425 9.43 13.00 -10.80
CA LEU A 425 8.30 12.54 -11.59
C LEU A 425 8.57 11.11 -12.05
N VAL A 426 7.80 10.14 -11.53
CA VAL A 426 7.96 8.70 -11.81
C VAL A 426 6.86 8.17 -12.73
N TYR A 427 5.74 8.87 -12.79
CA TYR A 427 4.62 8.55 -13.69
C TYR A 427 3.92 9.81 -14.16
N LYS A 428 3.59 9.84 -15.45
CA LYS A 428 2.73 10.84 -16.09
C LYS A 428 1.77 10.12 -17.03
N ASN A 429 0.48 10.38 -16.87
CA ASN A 429 -0.55 9.84 -17.74
C ASN A 429 -0.61 10.66 -19.03
N SER A 430 -0.13 10.10 -20.13
CA SER A 430 -0.14 10.76 -21.45
C SER A 430 -1.48 10.66 -22.19
N ALA A 431 -2.44 9.89 -21.67
CA ALA A 431 -3.78 9.77 -22.31
C ALA A 431 -4.75 10.92 -21.91
N VAL A 432 -4.35 11.79 -20.99
CA VAL A 432 -5.18 12.86 -20.43
C VAL A 432 -4.63 14.26 -20.77
N GLU A 433 -3.70 14.36 -21.73
CA GLU A 433 -3.18 15.64 -22.25
C GLU A 433 -4.01 16.22 -23.38
#